data_4054665ec42613c7c9b0f3853b811281
#
_entry.id   4054665ec42613c7c9b0f3853b811281
#
_cell.length_a   1.000
_cell.length_b   1.000
_cell.length_c   1.000
_cell.angle_alpha   90.00
_cell.angle_beta   90.00
_cell.angle_gamma   90.00
#
_symmetry.space_group_name_H-M   'P 1'
#
loop_
_entity.id
_entity.type
_entity.pdbx_description
1 polymer ?
#
loop_
_entity_poly.entity_id
_entity_poly.type
_entity_poly.pdbx_seq_one_letter_code
_entity_poly.pdbx_strand_id
1 'polypeptide(L)' 'MKAQEQLGMRIKYLRQKRKWSQEDLALNSNINRNYISDLENGRRNPSLEILERIAVGLGISLEELFKGIESIPGI' A
#
# COMPACT_ATOMS: atom_id res chain seq x y z
N MET A 1 10.32 8.09 -10.56
CA MET A 1 10.08 7.34 -9.32
C MET A 1 9.61 5.94 -9.67
N LYS A 2 10.16 4.94 -9.02
CA LYS A 2 9.78 3.54 -9.27
C LYS A 2 8.37 3.26 -8.80
N ALA A 3 7.69 2.31 -9.45
CA ALA A 3 6.33 1.93 -9.08
C ALA A 3 6.21 1.53 -7.61
N GLN A 4 7.20 0.82 -7.08
CA GLN A 4 7.22 0.41 -5.68
C GLN A 4 7.21 1.61 -4.74
N GLU A 5 7.96 2.65 -5.08
CA GLU A 5 8.01 3.87 -4.28
C GLU A 5 6.69 4.62 -4.35
N GLN A 6 6.11 4.72 -5.54
CA GLN A 6 4.81 5.37 -5.71
C GLN A 6 3.72 4.63 -4.94
N LEU A 7 3.73 3.30 -5.00
CA LEU A 7 2.77 2.48 -4.27
C LEU A 7 2.92 2.68 -2.77
N GLY A 8 4.14 2.68 -2.28
CA GLY A 8 4.41 2.91 -0.86
C GLY A 8 3.89 4.25 -0.39
N MET A 9 4.11 5.30 -1.18
CA MET A 9 3.61 6.64 -0.87
C MET A 9 2.08 6.70 -0.91
N ARG A 10 1.47 6.00 -1.86
CA ARG A 10 0.01 5.93 -1.97
C ARG A 10 -0.60 5.27 -0.74
N ILE A 11 -0.03 4.14 -0.32
CA ILE A 11 -0.50 3.41 0.86
C ILE A 11 -0.37 4.28 2.11
N LYS A 12 0.77 4.93 2.26
CA LYS A 12 1.00 5.85 3.38
C LYS A 12 -0.04 6.98 3.40
N TYR A 13 -0.29 7.57 2.24
CA TYR A 13 -1.29 8.63 2.10
C TYR A 13 -2.68 8.15 2.52
N LEU A 14 -3.10 6.98 2.03
CA LEU A 14 -4.41 6.43 2.35
C LEU A 14 -4.54 6.11 3.84
N ARG A 15 -3.47 5.59 4.43
CA ARG A 15 -3.41 5.32 5.86
C ARG A 15 -3.54 6.61 6.67
N GLN A 16 -2.72 7.61 6.33
CA GLN A 16 -2.69 8.89 7.05
C GLN A 16 -4.01 9.64 6.91
N LYS A 17 -4.65 9.53 5.78
CA LYS A 17 -5.96 10.12 5.55
C LYS A 17 -7.01 9.59 6.54
N ARG A 18 -6.82 8.35 6.99
CA ARG A 18 -7.68 7.71 8.00
C ARG A 18 -7.22 8.00 9.42
N LYS A 19 -6.11 8.73 9.58
CA LYS A 19 -5.47 8.98 10.86
C LYS A 19 -5.03 7.68 11.55
N TRP A 20 -4.61 6.72 10.75
CA TRP A 20 -4.11 5.43 11.22
C TRP A 20 -2.60 5.44 11.35
N SER A 21 -2.10 4.72 12.37
CA SER A 21 -0.69 4.38 12.47
C SER A 21 -0.38 3.23 11.52
N GLN A 22 0.91 2.92 11.34
CA GLN A 22 1.31 1.73 10.58
C GLN A 22 0.76 0.46 11.24
N GLU A 23 0.71 0.46 12.57
CA GLU A 23 0.16 -0.67 13.31
C GLU A 23 -1.33 -0.86 13.04
N ASP A 24 -2.07 0.24 12.96
CA ASP A 24 -3.49 0.18 12.61
C ASP A 24 -3.71 -0.46 11.25
N LEU A 25 -2.93 -0.05 10.26
CA LEU A 25 -3.03 -0.64 8.92
C LEU A 25 -2.64 -2.11 8.94
N ALA A 26 -1.59 -2.45 9.67
CA ALA A 26 -1.12 -3.83 9.80
C ALA A 26 -2.23 -4.73 10.38
N LEU A 27 -2.88 -4.27 11.44
CA LEU A 27 -3.98 -5.01 12.06
C LEU A 27 -5.16 -5.18 11.12
N ASN A 28 -5.57 -4.10 10.44
CA ASN A 28 -6.71 -4.13 9.53
C ASN A 28 -6.45 -4.96 8.28
N SER A 29 -5.19 -5.13 7.91
CA SER A 29 -4.79 -5.87 6.70
C SER A 29 -4.28 -7.28 7.02
N ASN A 30 -4.17 -7.62 8.31
CA ASN A 30 -3.59 -8.88 8.75
C ASN A 30 -2.18 -9.09 8.16
N ILE A 31 -1.36 -8.04 8.26
CA ILE A 31 0.01 -8.03 7.74
C ILE A 31 0.92 -7.55 8.87
N ASN A 32 2.15 -8.04 8.91
CA ASN A 32 3.14 -7.63 9.88
C ASN A 32 3.46 -6.14 9.75
N ARG A 33 3.54 -5.43 10.88
CA ARG A 33 3.84 -4.00 10.89
C ARG A 33 5.17 -3.66 10.21
N ASN A 34 6.19 -4.49 10.41
CA ASN A 34 7.49 -4.25 9.79
C ASN A 34 7.40 -4.31 8.27
N TYR A 35 6.56 -5.20 7.75
CA TYR A 35 6.31 -5.29 6.32
C TYR A 35 5.63 -4.01 5.81
N ILE A 36 4.64 -3.50 6.55
CA ILE A 36 3.96 -2.25 6.18
C ILE A 36 4.98 -1.10 6.12
N SER A 37 5.87 -1.02 7.10
CA SER A 37 6.91 0.01 7.11
C SER A 37 7.82 -0.09 5.88
N ASP A 38 8.30 -1.28 5.58
CA ASP A 38 9.13 -1.50 4.39
C ASP A 38 8.39 -1.16 3.11
N LEU A 39 7.11 -1.55 3.03
CA LEU A 39 6.29 -1.29 1.87
C LEU A 39 6.11 0.21 1.63
N GLU A 40 5.83 0.96 2.68
CA GLU A 40 5.67 2.42 2.59
C GLU A 40 6.98 3.12 2.19
N ASN A 41 8.11 2.51 2.48
CA ASN A 41 9.42 3.04 2.11
C ASN A 41 9.92 2.53 0.76
N GLY A 42 9.08 1.83 0.02
CA GLY A 42 9.44 1.35 -1.33
C GLY A 42 10.41 0.18 -1.33
N ARG A 43 10.53 -0.54 -0.22
CA ARG A 43 11.51 -1.64 -0.08
C ARG A 43 10.94 -3.01 -0.38
N ARG A 44 9.66 -3.09 -0.73
CA ARG A 44 9.00 -4.37 -1.01
C ARG A 44 8.34 -4.34 -2.37
N ASN A 45 8.30 -5.50 -2.97
CA ASN A 45 7.55 -5.74 -4.20
C ASN A 45 6.42 -6.70 -3.84
N PRO A 46 5.27 -6.17 -3.37
CA PRO A 46 4.23 -7.01 -2.79
C PRO A 46 3.56 -7.90 -3.82
N SER A 47 3.14 -9.08 -3.35
CA SER A 47 2.33 -9.98 -4.15
C SER A 47 0.92 -9.39 -4.32
N LEU A 48 0.18 -9.93 -5.28
CA LEU A 48 -1.22 -9.55 -5.47
C LEU A 48 -2.02 -9.83 -4.21
N GLU A 49 -1.76 -10.95 -3.53
CA GLU A 49 -2.45 -11.31 -2.30
C GLU A 49 -2.24 -10.25 -1.21
N ILE A 50 -1.02 -9.75 -1.06
CA ILE A 50 -0.73 -8.70 -0.09
C ILE A 50 -1.48 -7.41 -0.46
N LEU A 51 -1.50 -7.07 -1.73
CA LEU A 51 -2.22 -5.89 -2.21
C LEU A 51 -3.72 -6.00 -1.95
N GLU A 52 -4.28 -7.19 -2.14
CA GLU A 52 -5.69 -7.43 -1.83
C GLU A 52 -5.98 -7.24 -0.35
N ARG A 53 -5.12 -7.75 0.53
CA ARG A 53 -5.28 -7.59 1.97
C ARG A 53 -5.25 -6.11 2.36
N ILE A 54 -4.35 -5.34 1.77
CA ILE A 54 -4.24 -3.91 2.05
C ILE A 54 -5.50 -3.19 1.57
N ALA A 55 -5.97 -3.48 0.36
CA ALA A 55 -7.17 -2.87 -0.18
C ALA A 55 -8.37 -3.17 0.71
N VAL A 56 -8.55 -4.43 1.10
CA VAL A 56 -9.63 -4.84 2.00
C VAL A 56 -9.50 -4.12 3.34
N GLY A 57 -8.30 -4.07 3.90
CA GLY A 57 -8.05 -3.40 5.17
C GLY A 57 -8.37 -1.91 5.12
N LEU A 58 -8.14 -1.27 3.99
CA LEU A 58 -8.47 0.14 3.76
C LEU A 58 -9.92 0.35 3.33
N GLY A 59 -10.63 -0.73 3.00
CA GLY A 59 -12.02 -0.63 2.55
C GLY A 59 -12.16 -0.07 1.14
N ILE A 60 -11.18 -0.32 0.28
CA ILE A 60 -11.16 0.19 -1.08
C ILE A 60 -10.91 -0.94 -2.08
N SER A 61 -11.14 -0.64 -3.37
CA SER A 61 -10.82 -1.57 -4.45
C SER A 61 -9.32 -1.51 -4.78
N LEU A 62 -8.83 -2.50 -5.51
CA LEU A 62 -7.46 -2.47 -6.03
C LEU A 62 -7.27 -1.30 -6.99
N GLU A 63 -8.31 -0.98 -7.77
CA GLU A 63 -8.26 0.17 -8.67
C GLU A 63 -8.01 1.46 -7.89
N GLU A 64 -8.74 1.66 -6.79
CA GLU A 64 -8.56 2.84 -5.95
C GLU A 64 -7.18 2.84 -5.30
N LEU A 65 -6.68 1.68 -4.90
CA LEU A 65 -5.36 1.56 -4.30
C LEU A 65 -4.28 2.07 -5.26
N PHE A 66 -4.40 1.74 -6.55
CA PHE A 66 -3.41 2.12 -7.57
C PHE A 66 -3.64 3.49 -8.20
N LYS A 67 -4.68 4.19 -7.80
CA LYS A 67 -4.97 5.50 -8.37
C LYS A 67 -3.80 6.47 -8.20
N GLY A 68 -3.44 7.15 -9.27
CA GLY A 68 -2.35 8.11 -9.25
C GLY A 68 -0.96 7.52 -9.40
N ILE A 69 -0.86 6.21 -9.51
CA ILE A 69 0.43 5.58 -9.77
C ILE A 69 0.70 5.66 -11.27
N GLU A 70 1.81 6.28 -11.64
CA GLU A 70 2.19 6.46 -13.02
C GLU A 70 2.36 5.12 -13.73
N SER A 71 2.05 5.10 -15.00
CA SER A 71 2.17 3.87 -15.78
C SER A 71 3.59 3.34 -15.75
N ILE A 72 3.68 2.01 -15.73
CA ILE A 72 4.96 1.33 -15.82
C ILE A 72 5.43 1.43 -17.27
N PRO A 73 6.66 1.94 -17.52
CA PRO A 73 7.16 2.06 -18.89
C PRO A 73 7.12 0.72 -19.61
N GLY A 74 6.65 0.73 -20.85
CA GLY A 74 6.65 -0.46 -21.70
C GLY A 74 5.41 -1.34 -21.59
N ILE A 75 4.44 -0.92 -20.83
CA ILE A 75 3.16 -1.65 -20.75
C ILE A 75 2.11 -0.98 -21.60
#